data_a6fe3040856212fe3c9d201375ed4571
#
_entry.id   a6fe3040856212fe3c9d201375ed4571
#
_cell.length_a   1.000
_cell.length_b   1.000
_cell.length_c   1.000
_cell.angle_alpha   90.00
_cell.angle_beta   90.00
_cell.angle_gamma   90.00
#
_symmetry.space_group_name_H-M   'P 1'
#
loop_
_entity.id
_entity.type
_entity.pdbx_description
1 polymer ?
#
loop_
_entity_poly.entity_id
_entity_poly.type
_entity_poly.pdbx_seq_one_letter_code
_entity_poly.pdbx_strand_id
1 'polypeptide(L)'
;MANPYAAGGSAAATISTVRGNAGAGEGPNQGMDVSGYGVGTVLRRVMRYVGPHLPLLAVAFVTAAASVVLQLYVPVLIGNAIDCMVVAGRVDFARLAPILQRLASVVAAAGACQWVQGYCTNRLSYNTACDLRVDAYGKLERLPLSFVDSHSHGDLLSRVINDVDQVSDGLLQGFTQLFNGVATIVGTIAFMLSISVPVALVVILLTPLSVLAAGIITRKSAASFAAQQALQGELGGFAEEVIGNQKLVTAFAHAPADVAAFSRVNARLYEKGVHAQFISSLSNPSTRLVNNITYAAVAIAGCASVITGWPTPLTVGQVQSFLSYANQYMKPFNEISAVVTQVQTAFASARRLLALMDAAEEEPDAPGAKALGAPRGELELDHVRFSYTKDHPLLQDVCIHVPAGKRFALVGPTGCGKTTLINLLLRFYDVDSGTITLDGADTRGLTRQSLRSAFGMVLQETWLFEGTVRDNISYGVPNATDDEVVAAAKRAHAHKFIMQLPQGYQTLVGEGGGALSQGQRQLLCIARVMMCDPAVLLLDEATSSIDTRTELQVQDAFDRMMEGRTSLVVAHRLSTVRNADCIIVMRDGRVVERGTHDELLAAGGFYRDLYQSQFAR
;
A
#
# COMPACT_ATOMS: atom_id res chain seq x y z
N MET A 1 12.58 52.38 -24.95
CA MET A 1 12.00 51.31 -25.78
C MET A 1 11.00 50.53 -24.89
N ALA A 2 9.72 50.72 -25.13
CA ALA A 2 8.64 50.20 -24.31
C ALA A 2 8.38 48.72 -24.63
N ASN A 3 8.15 47.95 -23.59
CA ASN A 3 7.89 46.50 -23.64
C ASN A 3 6.44 46.23 -24.13
N PRO A 4 6.20 45.49 -25.24
CA PRO A 4 4.86 45.29 -25.80
C PRO A 4 4.05 44.15 -25.18
N TYR A 5 4.39 43.60 -24.00
CA TYR A 5 3.68 42.47 -23.35
C TYR A 5 2.92 42.83 -22.05
N ALA A 6 2.44 44.08 -21.95
CA ALA A 6 1.64 44.49 -20.79
C ALA A 6 0.14 44.64 -21.12
N ALA A 7 -0.46 43.63 -21.75
CA ALA A 7 -1.91 43.57 -21.94
C ALA A 7 -2.41 42.09 -21.89
N GLY A 8 -2.65 41.58 -20.69
CA GLY A 8 -3.14 40.21 -20.45
C GLY A 8 -3.71 40.04 -19.06
N GLY A 9 -4.40 41.04 -18.55
CA GLY A 9 -4.99 41.01 -17.20
C GLY A 9 -6.49 40.70 -17.18
N SER A 10 -6.98 39.60 -17.86
CA SER A 10 -8.38 39.20 -17.68
C SER A 10 -8.68 37.70 -17.83
N ALA A 11 -7.68 36.86 -18.11
CA ALA A 11 -7.88 35.40 -18.22
C ALA A 11 -7.68 34.67 -16.90
N ALA A 12 -7.03 35.26 -15.91
CA ALA A 12 -6.76 34.63 -14.62
C ALA A 12 -7.93 34.68 -13.62
N ALA A 13 -8.92 35.56 -13.87
CA ALA A 13 -10.08 35.70 -13.00
C ALA A 13 -11.21 34.68 -13.27
N THR A 14 -11.18 34.02 -14.45
CA THR A 14 -12.25 33.08 -14.85
C THR A 14 -11.97 31.64 -14.40
N ILE A 15 -10.73 31.31 -14.07
CA ILE A 15 -10.36 29.95 -13.58
C ILE A 15 -10.59 29.80 -12.07
N SER A 16 -10.59 30.88 -11.31
CA SER A 16 -10.85 30.84 -9.86
C SER A 16 -12.35 30.70 -9.51
N THR A 17 -13.27 31.01 -10.42
CA THR A 17 -14.72 30.92 -10.20
C THR A 17 -15.31 29.57 -10.56
N VAL A 18 -14.61 28.73 -11.32
CA VAL A 18 -15.04 27.35 -11.63
C VAL A 18 -14.66 26.36 -10.50
N ARG A 19 -13.70 26.71 -9.64
CA ARG A 19 -13.34 25.91 -8.44
C ARG A 19 -14.27 26.08 -7.23
N GLY A 20 -15.28 26.95 -7.30
CA GLY A 20 -16.18 27.26 -6.18
C GLY A 20 -17.47 26.45 -6.13
N ASN A 21 -17.77 25.55 -7.07
CA ASN A 21 -19.01 24.78 -7.09
C ASN A 21 -18.89 23.37 -7.70
N ALA A 22 -17.71 22.74 -7.61
CA ALA A 22 -17.66 21.29 -7.59
C ALA A 22 -18.03 20.89 -6.16
N GLY A 23 -19.30 20.67 -5.92
CA GLY A 23 -19.78 19.93 -4.76
C GLY A 23 -18.92 18.69 -4.68
N ALA A 24 -18.44 18.39 -3.48
CA ALA A 24 -17.85 17.12 -3.16
C ALA A 24 -18.81 16.00 -3.59
N GLY A 25 -18.72 15.60 -4.86
CA GLY A 25 -19.13 14.29 -5.29
C GLY A 25 -18.19 13.36 -4.54
N GLU A 26 -18.69 12.73 -3.52
CA GLU A 26 -18.09 11.56 -2.92
C GLU A 26 -17.87 10.57 -4.07
N GLY A 27 -16.66 10.61 -4.66
CA GLY A 27 -16.19 9.54 -5.52
C GLY A 27 -16.12 8.25 -4.68
N PRO A 28 -16.06 7.06 -5.29
CA PRO A 28 -16.13 5.75 -4.62
C PRO A 28 -14.90 5.42 -3.74
N ASN A 29 -14.19 6.37 -3.22
CA ASN A 29 -13.14 6.23 -2.22
C ASN A 29 -13.75 6.42 -0.82
N GLN A 30 -14.68 5.54 -0.43
CA GLN A 30 -15.03 5.38 0.98
C GLN A 30 -13.81 4.75 1.67
N GLY A 31 -12.99 5.58 2.32
CA GLY A 31 -11.90 5.11 3.14
C GLY A 31 -12.44 4.09 4.14
N MET A 32 -11.80 2.92 4.25
CA MET A 32 -12.19 1.89 5.22
C MET A 32 -12.35 2.54 6.60
N ASP A 33 -13.45 2.22 7.29
CA ASP A 33 -13.68 2.74 8.64
C ASP A 33 -12.61 2.21 9.60
N VAL A 34 -11.72 3.11 10.01
CA VAL A 34 -10.65 2.84 10.97
C VAL A 34 -11.02 3.27 12.40
N SER A 35 -12.22 3.86 12.59
CA SER A 35 -12.64 4.44 13.87
C SER A 35 -12.87 3.40 14.97
N GLY A 36 -13.22 2.17 14.61
CA GLY A 36 -13.51 1.07 15.53
C GLY A 36 -12.28 0.47 16.23
N TYR A 37 -11.04 0.80 15.80
CA TYR A 37 -9.83 0.18 16.35
C TYR A 37 -9.21 1.01 17.49
N GLY A 38 -9.58 0.73 18.73
CA GLY A 38 -8.94 1.26 19.90
C GLY A 38 -7.49 0.78 20.07
N VAL A 39 -6.66 1.54 20.79
CA VAL A 39 -5.24 1.20 21.05
C VAL A 39 -5.08 -0.21 21.63
N GLY A 40 -5.96 -0.59 22.58
CA GLY A 40 -5.93 -1.93 23.17
C GLY A 40 -6.21 -3.06 22.19
N THR A 41 -7.15 -2.87 21.24
CA THR A 41 -7.49 -3.84 20.20
C THR A 41 -6.32 -4.05 19.25
N VAL A 42 -5.72 -2.94 18.79
CA VAL A 42 -4.54 -2.96 17.91
C VAL A 42 -3.39 -3.70 18.58
N LEU A 43 -3.05 -3.30 19.81
CA LEU A 43 -1.95 -3.92 20.56
C LEU A 43 -2.18 -5.42 20.75
N ARG A 44 -3.39 -5.82 21.16
CA ARG A 44 -3.72 -7.24 21.38
C ARG A 44 -3.58 -8.06 20.09
N ARG A 45 -3.97 -7.50 18.94
CA ARG A 45 -3.86 -8.20 17.65
C ARG A 45 -2.43 -8.32 17.18
N VAL A 46 -1.66 -7.23 17.26
CA VAL A 46 -0.23 -7.28 16.89
C VAL A 46 0.52 -8.23 17.82
N MET A 47 0.23 -8.23 19.13
CA MET A 47 0.83 -9.16 20.08
C MET A 47 0.51 -10.63 19.79
N ARG A 48 -0.57 -10.93 19.06
CA ARG A 48 -0.83 -12.31 18.61
C ARG A 48 0.22 -12.79 17.59
N TYR A 49 0.69 -11.91 16.70
CA TYR A 49 1.78 -12.20 15.75
C TYR A 49 3.15 -12.28 16.43
N VAL A 50 3.31 -11.57 17.54
CA VAL A 50 4.52 -11.67 18.37
C VAL A 50 4.54 -12.99 19.17
N GLY A 51 3.37 -13.57 19.44
CA GLY A 51 3.20 -14.77 20.27
C GLY A 51 4.14 -15.94 19.90
N PRO A 52 4.24 -16.37 18.64
CA PRO A 52 5.17 -17.42 18.22
C PRO A 52 6.65 -17.09 18.48
N HIS A 53 6.98 -15.79 18.57
CA HIS A 53 8.32 -15.27 18.74
C HIS A 53 8.63 -14.78 20.16
N LEU A 54 7.77 -15.11 21.15
CA LEU A 54 7.96 -14.74 22.57
C LEU A 54 9.35 -15.05 23.13
N PRO A 55 10.03 -16.16 22.80
CA PRO A 55 11.39 -16.40 23.28
C PRO A 55 12.40 -15.31 22.86
N LEU A 56 12.29 -14.82 21.62
CA LEU A 56 13.14 -13.72 21.13
C LEU A 56 12.86 -12.43 21.89
N LEU A 57 11.58 -12.13 22.15
CA LEU A 57 11.17 -10.97 22.93
C LEU A 57 11.70 -11.04 24.35
N ALA A 58 11.58 -12.19 25.03
CA ALA A 58 12.10 -12.40 26.37
C ALA A 58 13.61 -12.20 26.46
N VAL A 59 14.36 -12.78 25.52
CA VAL A 59 15.82 -12.59 25.44
C VAL A 59 16.16 -11.12 25.19
N ALA A 60 15.44 -10.44 24.28
CA ALA A 60 15.65 -9.02 24.03
C ALA A 60 15.47 -8.15 25.27
N PHE A 61 14.41 -8.39 26.06
CA PHE A 61 14.17 -7.63 27.30
C PHE A 61 15.18 -7.95 28.40
N VAL A 62 15.56 -9.22 28.58
CA VAL A 62 16.58 -9.61 29.58
C VAL A 62 17.94 -8.99 29.23
N THR A 63 18.35 -9.10 27.98
CA THR A 63 19.61 -8.51 27.53
C THR A 63 19.59 -6.99 27.53
N ALA A 64 18.44 -6.36 27.26
CA ALA A 64 18.23 -4.93 27.41
C ALA A 64 18.43 -4.47 28.86
N ALA A 65 17.75 -5.13 29.81
CA ALA A 65 17.89 -4.82 31.24
C ALA A 65 19.33 -5.03 31.74
N ALA A 66 19.96 -6.14 31.35
CA ALA A 66 21.35 -6.41 31.67
C ALA A 66 22.29 -5.34 31.08
N SER A 67 22.10 -4.97 29.81
CA SER A 67 22.89 -3.93 29.16
C SER A 67 22.77 -2.58 29.87
N VAL A 68 21.54 -2.17 30.23
CA VAL A 68 21.33 -0.91 30.96
C VAL A 68 22.02 -0.94 32.33
N VAL A 69 21.88 -2.01 33.12
CA VAL A 69 22.54 -2.14 34.44
C VAL A 69 24.07 -2.10 34.28
N LEU A 70 24.64 -2.82 33.33
CA LEU A 70 26.07 -2.80 33.07
C LEU A 70 26.56 -1.42 32.63
N GLN A 71 25.84 -0.72 31.77
CA GLN A 71 26.17 0.64 31.34
C GLN A 71 26.10 1.65 32.50
N LEU A 72 25.14 1.50 33.39
CA LEU A 72 25.01 2.34 34.59
C LEU A 72 26.10 2.04 35.63
N TYR A 73 26.70 0.86 35.61
CA TYR A 73 27.82 0.53 36.51
C TYR A 73 29.16 1.10 36.03
N VAL A 74 29.29 1.42 34.73
CA VAL A 74 30.52 2.02 34.15
C VAL A 74 30.93 3.34 34.87
N PRO A 75 30.06 4.33 35.08
CA PRO A 75 30.41 5.57 35.81
C PRO A 75 30.95 5.31 37.22
N VAL A 76 30.44 4.31 37.93
CA VAL A 76 30.95 3.95 39.29
C VAL A 76 32.39 3.44 39.18
N LEU A 77 32.68 2.57 38.21
CA LEU A 77 34.04 2.07 38.02
C LEU A 77 35.03 3.16 37.60
N ILE A 78 34.56 4.10 36.74
CA ILE A 78 35.37 5.27 36.35
C ILE A 78 35.64 6.16 37.59
N GLY A 79 34.62 6.42 38.44
CA GLY A 79 34.76 7.17 39.67
C GLY A 79 35.81 6.52 40.61
N ASN A 80 35.67 5.22 40.84
CA ASN A 80 36.63 4.49 41.68
C ASN A 80 38.06 4.52 41.12
N ALA A 81 38.22 4.49 39.78
CA ALA A 81 39.50 4.62 39.14
C ALA A 81 40.13 6.02 39.34
N ILE A 82 39.31 7.08 39.28
CA ILE A 82 39.70 8.47 39.52
C ILE A 82 40.17 8.62 41.01
N ASP A 83 39.42 8.06 41.93
CA ASP A 83 39.77 8.12 43.35
C ASP A 83 41.13 7.48 43.66
N CYS A 84 41.58 6.46 42.88
CA CYS A 84 42.92 5.88 42.98
C CYS A 84 44.03 6.81 42.45
N MET A 85 43.69 7.85 41.67
CA MET A 85 44.62 8.79 41.05
C MET A 85 44.73 10.14 41.75
N VAL A 86 43.74 10.51 42.58
CA VAL A 86 43.62 11.83 43.19
C VAL A 86 44.59 12.04 44.38
N VAL A 87 45.18 11.00 44.95
CA VAL A 87 46.15 11.12 46.04
C VAL A 87 47.42 11.76 45.53
N ALA A 88 47.76 12.95 46.07
CA ALA A 88 48.88 13.77 45.61
C ALA A 88 50.22 13.00 45.53
N GLY A 89 50.77 12.88 44.32
CA GLY A 89 52.09 12.36 44.05
C GLY A 89 52.26 10.84 43.98
N ARG A 90 51.22 10.03 44.15
CA ARG A 90 51.25 8.57 44.02
C ARG A 90 49.98 8.01 43.42
N VAL A 91 50.06 7.48 42.19
CA VAL A 91 49.02 6.65 41.60
C VAL A 91 49.13 5.23 42.15
N ASP A 92 48.07 4.71 42.77
CA ASP A 92 48.01 3.33 43.26
C ASP A 92 47.71 2.37 42.09
N PHE A 93 48.72 2.00 41.33
CA PHE A 93 48.60 1.07 40.18
C PHE A 93 48.12 -0.32 40.61
N ALA A 94 48.37 -0.75 41.85
CA ALA A 94 47.94 -2.05 42.33
C ALA A 94 46.43 -2.13 42.51
N ARG A 95 45.76 -1.03 42.87
CA ARG A 95 44.31 -0.92 42.95
C ARG A 95 43.67 -0.53 41.62
N LEU A 96 44.35 0.30 40.81
CA LEU A 96 43.86 0.78 39.54
C LEU A 96 43.73 -0.34 38.48
N ALA A 97 44.76 -1.22 38.35
CA ALA A 97 44.78 -2.26 37.36
C ALA A 97 43.55 -3.21 37.39
N PRO A 98 43.13 -3.76 38.55
CA PRO A 98 41.93 -4.59 38.63
C PRO A 98 40.64 -3.82 38.33
N ILE A 99 40.58 -2.51 38.64
CA ILE A 99 39.42 -1.67 38.30
C ILE A 99 39.32 -1.52 36.78
N LEU A 100 40.42 -1.26 36.10
CA LEU A 100 40.47 -1.15 34.63
C LEU A 100 40.12 -2.48 33.95
N GLN A 101 40.57 -3.61 34.48
CA GLN A 101 40.20 -4.94 33.96
C GLN A 101 38.68 -5.18 34.12
N ARG A 102 38.10 -4.85 35.28
CA ARG A 102 36.65 -4.93 35.50
C ARG A 102 35.87 -3.98 34.56
N LEU A 103 36.38 -2.76 34.37
CA LEU A 103 35.77 -1.79 33.46
C LEU A 103 35.74 -2.35 32.04
N ALA A 104 36.88 -2.88 31.54
CA ALA A 104 36.95 -3.49 30.22
C ALA A 104 35.98 -4.68 30.08
N SER A 105 35.91 -5.56 31.08
CA SER A 105 35.00 -6.70 31.05
C SER A 105 33.51 -6.29 31.09
N VAL A 106 33.16 -5.26 31.89
CA VAL A 106 31.79 -4.72 31.96
C VAL A 106 31.38 -4.06 30.65
N VAL A 107 32.29 -3.27 30.03
CA VAL A 107 32.02 -2.65 28.72
C VAL A 107 31.85 -3.71 27.64
N ALA A 108 32.71 -4.72 27.61
CA ALA A 108 32.60 -5.84 26.67
C ALA A 108 31.30 -6.63 26.86
N ALA A 109 30.90 -6.92 28.11
CA ALA A 109 29.64 -7.60 28.43
C ALA A 109 28.41 -6.75 28.05
N ALA A 110 28.45 -5.44 28.35
CA ALA A 110 27.40 -4.53 27.94
C ALA A 110 27.23 -4.47 26.43
N GLY A 111 28.36 -4.40 25.69
CA GLY A 111 28.34 -4.44 24.21
C GLY A 111 27.80 -5.76 23.67
N ALA A 112 28.18 -6.90 24.24
CA ALA A 112 27.66 -8.21 23.88
C ALA A 112 26.13 -8.30 24.13
N CYS A 113 25.65 -7.86 25.30
CA CYS A 113 24.23 -7.80 25.61
C CYS A 113 23.46 -6.90 24.62
N GLN A 114 24.01 -5.73 24.28
CA GLN A 114 23.39 -4.81 23.31
C GLN A 114 23.36 -5.40 21.90
N TRP A 115 24.39 -6.10 21.49
CA TRP A 115 24.42 -6.80 20.20
C TRP A 115 23.36 -7.90 20.14
N VAL A 116 23.27 -8.76 21.19
CA VAL A 116 22.23 -9.81 21.29
C VAL A 116 20.83 -9.20 21.28
N GLN A 117 20.61 -8.12 22.05
CA GLN A 117 19.36 -7.39 22.07
C GLN A 117 18.98 -6.91 20.66
N GLY A 118 19.89 -6.23 19.96
CA GLY A 118 19.66 -5.73 18.60
C GLY A 118 19.33 -6.86 17.63
N TYR A 119 20.08 -7.97 17.69
CA TYR A 119 19.82 -9.14 16.87
C TYR A 119 18.40 -9.73 17.12
N CYS A 120 18.03 -9.93 18.39
CA CYS A 120 16.72 -10.47 18.75
C CYS A 120 15.58 -9.54 18.36
N THR A 121 15.73 -8.22 18.59
CA THR A 121 14.72 -7.23 18.22
C THR A 121 14.52 -7.17 16.70
N ASN A 122 15.59 -7.11 15.92
CA ASN A 122 15.49 -7.10 14.46
C ASN A 122 14.87 -8.39 13.93
N ARG A 123 15.30 -9.55 14.44
CA ARG A 123 14.74 -10.84 14.04
C ARG A 123 13.24 -10.93 14.35
N LEU A 124 12.84 -10.47 15.53
CA LEU A 124 11.43 -10.39 15.94
C LEU A 124 10.63 -9.47 15.00
N SER A 125 11.16 -8.27 14.71
CA SER A 125 10.54 -7.29 13.83
C SER A 125 10.28 -7.86 12.44
N TYR A 126 11.31 -8.39 11.79
CA TYR A 126 11.19 -8.93 10.43
C TYR A 126 10.32 -10.20 10.35
N ASN A 127 10.38 -11.10 11.34
CA ASN A 127 9.50 -12.27 11.35
C ASN A 127 8.03 -11.84 11.49
N THR A 128 7.73 -10.91 12.41
CA THR A 128 6.37 -10.38 12.58
C THR A 128 5.87 -9.67 11.33
N ALA A 129 6.74 -8.88 10.66
CA ALA A 129 6.40 -8.25 9.39
C ALA A 129 6.12 -9.27 8.28
N CYS A 130 6.90 -10.35 8.21
CA CYS A 130 6.70 -11.43 7.25
C CYS A 130 5.32 -12.09 7.45
N ASP A 131 4.99 -12.48 8.69
CA ASP A 131 3.72 -13.13 9.01
C ASP A 131 2.52 -12.20 8.71
N LEU A 132 2.62 -10.91 9.11
CA LEU A 132 1.59 -9.91 8.82
C LEU A 132 1.40 -9.70 7.32
N ARG A 133 2.49 -9.68 6.54
CA ARG A 133 2.43 -9.46 5.09
C ARG A 133 1.81 -10.65 4.36
N VAL A 134 2.16 -11.87 4.76
CA VAL A 134 1.56 -13.10 4.21
C VAL A 134 0.06 -13.14 4.47
N ASP A 135 -0.36 -12.84 5.71
CA ASP A 135 -1.78 -12.84 6.07
C ASP A 135 -2.54 -11.71 5.36
N ALA A 136 -1.95 -10.51 5.27
CA ALA A 136 -2.57 -9.37 4.57
C ALA A 136 -2.71 -9.62 3.07
N TYR A 137 -1.70 -10.22 2.43
CA TYR A 137 -1.75 -10.58 1.02
C TYR A 137 -2.76 -11.70 0.78
N GLY A 138 -2.71 -12.77 1.59
CA GLY A 138 -3.70 -13.85 1.50
C GLY A 138 -5.13 -13.39 1.77
N LYS A 139 -5.31 -12.33 2.58
CA LYS A 139 -6.62 -11.69 2.75
C LYS A 139 -7.04 -10.94 1.48
N LEU A 140 -6.13 -10.19 0.86
CA LEU A 140 -6.41 -9.44 -0.36
C LEU A 140 -6.91 -10.35 -1.50
N GLU A 141 -6.36 -11.56 -1.63
CA GLU A 141 -6.79 -12.55 -2.62
C GLU A 141 -8.20 -13.14 -2.37
N ARG A 142 -8.69 -13.05 -1.13
CA ARG A 142 -10.03 -13.54 -0.75
C ARG A 142 -11.09 -12.45 -0.72
N LEU A 143 -10.72 -11.20 -0.97
CA LEU A 143 -11.68 -10.11 -1.03
C LEU A 143 -12.49 -10.14 -2.33
N PRO A 144 -13.77 -9.74 -2.29
CA PRO A 144 -14.59 -9.65 -3.49
C PRO A 144 -14.04 -8.59 -4.44
N LEU A 145 -14.25 -8.76 -5.75
CA LEU A 145 -13.79 -7.80 -6.75
C LEU A 145 -14.39 -6.40 -6.53
N SER A 146 -15.63 -6.32 -6.03
CA SER A 146 -16.28 -5.07 -5.64
C SER A 146 -15.48 -4.24 -4.64
N PHE A 147 -14.77 -4.91 -3.73
CA PHE A 147 -13.89 -4.25 -2.76
C PHE A 147 -12.64 -3.69 -3.46
N VAL A 148 -12.02 -4.48 -4.36
CA VAL A 148 -10.84 -4.05 -5.11
C VAL A 148 -11.17 -2.89 -6.03
N ASP A 149 -12.30 -2.94 -6.74
CA ASP A 149 -12.75 -1.89 -7.66
C ASP A 149 -13.13 -0.58 -6.93
N SER A 150 -13.56 -0.66 -5.66
CA SER A 150 -13.93 0.51 -4.85
C SER A 150 -12.73 1.22 -4.21
N HIS A 151 -11.54 0.62 -4.26
CA HIS A 151 -10.32 1.17 -3.65
C HIS A 151 -9.20 1.36 -4.69
N SER A 152 -8.34 2.36 -4.50
CA SER A 152 -7.19 2.51 -5.39
C SER A 152 -6.16 1.40 -5.15
N HIS A 153 -5.63 0.82 -6.23
CA HIS A 153 -4.59 -0.22 -6.14
C HIS A 153 -3.37 0.23 -5.34
N GLY A 154 -3.00 1.52 -5.48
CA GLY A 154 -1.89 2.11 -4.71
C GLY A 154 -2.14 2.13 -3.19
N ASP A 155 -3.39 2.40 -2.75
CA ASP A 155 -3.75 2.35 -1.33
C ASP A 155 -3.68 0.91 -0.80
N LEU A 156 -4.22 -0.07 -1.54
CA LEU A 156 -4.16 -1.48 -1.15
C LEU A 156 -2.72 -2.00 -1.04
N LEU A 157 -1.88 -1.70 -2.03
CA LEU A 157 -0.46 -2.05 -2.02
C LEU A 157 0.29 -1.37 -0.88
N SER A 158 0.02 -0.07 -0.63
CA SER A 158 0.63 0.67 0.48
C SER A 158 0.31 0.05 1.84
N ARG A 159 -0.90 -0.51 2.02
CA ARG A 159 -1.29 -1.20 3.27
C ARG A 159 -0.52 -2.49 3.48
N VAL A 160 -0.30 -3.28 2.43
CA VAL A 160 0.43 -4.56 2.52
C VAL A 160 1.94 -4.36 2.64
N ILE A 161 2.50 -3.31 2.03
CA ILE A 161 3.94 -3.06 2.03
C ILE A 161 4.31 -2.07 3.13
N ASN A 162 3.90 -0.81 2.99
CA ASN A 162 4.37 0.28 3.85
C ASN A 162 3.79 0.24 5.26
N ASP A 163 2.47 -0.06 5.39
CA ASP A 163 1.85 -0.10 6.71
C ASP A 163 2.34 -1.28 7.55
N VAL A 164 2.64 -2.43 6.95
CA VAL A 164 3.26 -3.56 7.64
C VAL A 164 4.64 -3.19 8.18
N ASP A 165 5.47 -2.53 7.39
CA ASP A 165 6.80 -2.08 7.83
C ASP A 165 6.69 -1.04 8.95
N GLN A 166 5.78 -0.08 8.84
CA GLN A 166 5.52 0.91 9.89
C GLN A 166 5.03 0.27 11.21
N VAL A 167 4.18 -0.76 11.13
CA VAL A 167 3.74 -1.52 12.31
C VAL A 167 4.91 -2.24 12.96
N SER A 168 5.72 -2.93 12.15
CA SER A 168 6.87 -3.68 12.64
C SER A 168 7.91 -2.76 13.29
N ASP A 169 8.35 -1.73 12.58
CA ASP A 169 9.38 -0.82 13.06
C ASP A 169 8.89 0.06 14.20
N GLY A 170 7.71 0.61 14.08
CA GLY A 170 7.21 1.56 15.05
C GLY A 170 6.74 0.92 16.37
N LEU A 171 6.03 -0.21 16.30
CA LEU A 171 5.57 -0.87 17.54
C LEU A 171 6.70 -1.66 18.20
N LEU A 172 7.40 -2.52 17.47
CA LEU A 172 8.39 -3.41 18.09
C LEU A 172 9.68 -2.68 18.48
N GLN A 173 10.23 -1.86 17.59
CA GLN A 173 11.42 -1.07 17.90
C GLN A 173 11.06 0.08 18.86
N GLY A 174 9.91 0.73 18.66
CA GLY A 174 9.44 1.80 19.56
C GLY A 174 9.24 1.30 20.98
N PHE A 175 8.63 0.14 21.21
CA PHE A 175 8.52 -0.44 22.55
C PHE A 175 9.86 -0.78 23.17
N THR A 176 10.80 -1.31 22.38
CA THR A 176 12.17 -1.58 22.89
C THR A 176 12.88 -0.30 23.30
N GLN A 177 12.76 0.77 22.52
CA GLN A 177 13.32 2.08 22.87
C GLN A 177 12.68 2.69 24.12
N LEU A 178 11.35 2.60 24.24
CA LEU A 178 10.64 3.03 25.45
C LEU A 178 11.09 2.26 26.69
N PHE A 179 11.22 0.92 26.56
CA PHE A 179 11.71 0.09 27.66
C PHE A 179 13.13 0.49 28.10
N ASN A 180 14.04 0.63 27.14
CA ASN A 180 15.41 1.06 27.40
C ASN A 180 15.44 2.46 28.05
N GLY A 181 14.62 3.39 27.55
CA GLY A 181 14.52 4.74 28.10
C GLY A 181 14.02 4.74 29.55
N VAL A 182 12.94 4.02 29.82
CA VAL A 182 12.39 3.91 31.19
C VAL A 182 13.38 3.20 32.12
N ALA A 183 13.98 2.09 31.68
CA ALA A 183 14.97 1.37 32.46
C ALA A 183 16.20 2.24 32.76
N THR A 184 16.65 3.05 31.79
CA THR A 184 17.75 4.00 32.00
C THR A 184 17.38 5.08 33.00
N ILE A 185 16.18 5.68 32.92
CA ILE A 185 15.70 6.71 33.88
C ILE A 185 15.64 6.12 35.27
N VAL A 186 14.93 5.01 35.45
CA VAL A 186 14.76 4.38 36.80
C VAL A 186 16.10 3.91 37.34
N GLY A 187 16.90 3.25 36.51
CA GLY A 187 18.23 2.78 36.94
C GLY A 187 19.17 3.94 37.33
N THR A 188 19.21 5.01 36.51
CA THR A 188 20.07 6.17 36.82
C THR A 188 19.65 6.86 38.13
N ILE A 189 18.34 7.03 38.35
CA ILE A 189 17.84 7.55 39.65
C ILE A 189 18.27 6.65 40.81
N ALA A 190 18.10 5.34 40.67
CA ALA A 190 18.49 4.39 41.72
C ALA A 190 19.98 4.49 42.06
N PHE A 191 20.86 4.54 41.03
CA PHE A 191 22.31 4.69 41.21
C PHE A 191 22.65 6.07 41.84
N MET A 192 22.03 7.16 41.38
CA MET A 192 22.26 8.49 41.99
C MET A 192 21.86 8.53 43.46
N LEU A 193 20.69 7.98 43.79
CA LEU A 193 20.20 7.93 45.20
C LEU A 193 21.11 7.05 46.07
N SER A 194 21.72 6.00 45.54
CA SER A 194 22.66 5.16 46.29
C SER A 194 23.98 5.85 46.62
N ILE A 195 24.36 6.88 45.86
CA ILE A 195 25.58 7.66 46.11
C ILE A 195 25.30 8.85 47.03
N SER A 196 24.33 9.71 46.68
CA SER A 196 23.97 10.88 47.50
C SER A 196 22.55 11.35 47.17
N VAL A 197 21.66 11.29 48.17
CA VAL A 197 20.26 11.74 48.02
C VAL A 197 20.17 13.26 47.74
N PRO A 198 20.92 14.16 48.42
CA PRO A 198 20.80 15.60 48.18
C PRO A 198 21.21 16.02 46.78
N VAL A 199 22.30 15.44 46.23
CA VAL A 199 22.77 15.76 44.86
C VAL A 199 21.83 15.14 43.80
N ALA A 200 21.28 13.95 44.05
CA ALA A 200 20.26 13.35 43.20
C ALA A 200 19.01 14.21 43.09
N LEU A 201 18.54 14.81 44.19
CA LEU A 201 17.39 15.73 44.23
C LEU A 201 17.61 16.96 43.33
N VAL A 202 18.83 17.49 43.25
CA VAL A 202 19.17 18.63 42.36
C VAL A 202 18.89 18.23 40.89
N VAL A 203 19.30 17.05 40.49
CA VAL A 203 19.06 16.55 39.10
C VAL A 203 17.57 16.38 38.87
N ILE A 204 16.87 15.72 39.80
CA ILE A 204 15.43 15.42 39.66
C ILE A 204 14.59 16.70 39.59
N LEU A 205 14.92 17.73 40.39
CA LEU A 205 14.22 19.02 40.43
C LEU A 205 14.43 19.86 39.16
N LEU A 206 15.61 19.75 38.52
CA LEU A 206 15.91 20.50 37.30
C LEU A 206 15.38 19.83 36.02
N THR A 207 15.11 18.53 36.05
CA THR A 207 14.62 17.78 34.89
C THR A 207 13.30 18.28 34.30
N PRO A 208 12.27 18.62 35.10
CA PRO A 208 11.01 19.15 34.56
C PRO A 208 11.20 20.39 33.70
N LEU A 209 12.23 21.19 33.94
CA LEU A 209 12.54 22.37 33.13
C LEU A 209 12.93 22.00 31.72
N SER A 210 13.68 20.90 31.52
CA SER A 210 14.05 20.38 30.18
C SER A 210 12.82 19.87 29.45
N VAL A 211 11.96 19.12 30.12
CA VAL A 211 10.71 18.58 29.54
C VAL A 211 9.77 19.71 29.14
N LEU A 212 9.64 20.73 29.99
CA LEU A 212 8.84 21.94 29.73
C LEU A 212 9.36 22.69 28.50
N ALA A 213 10.67 22.94 28.42
CA ALA A 213 11.29 23.63 27.30
C ALA A 213 11.05 22.86 25.97
N ALA A 214 11.30 21.56 25.97
CA ALA A 214 11.04 20.72 24.82
C ALA A 214 9.54 20.70 24.43
N GLY A 215 8.64 20.57 25.40
CA GLY A 215 7.20 20.54 25.19
C GLY A 215 6.63 21.84 24.60
N ILE A 216 7.11 22.99 25.02
CA ILE A 216 6.72 24.31 24.50
C ILE A 216 7.15 24.42 23.03
N ILE A 217 8.39 24.03 22.70
CA ILE A 217 8.92 24.10 21.33
C ILE A 217 8.15 23.13 20.42
N THR A 218 7.94 21.89 20.86
CA THR A 218 7.20 20.88 20.09
C THR A 218 5.77 21.34 19.79
N ARG A 219 5.07 21.93 20.76
CA ARG A 219 3.72 22.46 20.55
C ARG A 219 3.71 23.62 19.53
N LYS A 220 4.69 24.52 19.59
CA LYS A 220 4.79 25.65 18.65
C LYS A 220 5.18 25.19 17.24
N SER A 221 6.01 24.19 17.10
CA SER A 221 6.44 23.67 15.79
C SER A 221 5.39 22.78 15.13
N ALA A 222 4.53 22.09 15.89
CA ALA A 222 3.56 21.13 15.39
C ALA A 222 2.60 21.71 14.33
N ALA A 223 2.06 22.91 14.54
CA ALA A 223 1.18 23.58 13.59
C ALA A 223 1.91 23.94 12.29
N SER A 224 3.17 24.38 12.39
CA SER A 224 4.00 24.73 11.23
C SER A 224 4.40 23.50 10.43
N PHE A 225 4.71 22.38 11.09
CA PHE A 225 4.97 21.10 10.42
C PHE A 225 3.72 20.54 9.73
N ALA A 226 2.54 20.64 10.35
CA ALA A 226 1.29 20.22 9.71
C ALA A 226 1.01 21.04 8.43
N ALA A 227 1.22 22.36 8.48
CA ALA A 227 1.09 23.23 7.30
C ALA A 227 2.13 22.90 6.22
N GLN A 228 3.37 22.64 6.60
CA GLN A 228 4.43 22.20 5.68
C GLN A 228 4.05 20.88 5.00
N GLN A 229 3.57 19.89 5.76
CA GLN A 229 3.18 18.59 5.23
C GLN A 229 2.00 18.70 4.25
N ALA A 230 1.02 19.55 4.55
CA ALA A 230 -0.10 19.81 3.63
C ALA A 230 0.38 20.43 2.31
N LEU A 231 1.28 21.42 2.37
CA LEU A 231 1.86 22.05 1.17
C LEU A 231 2.76 21.10 0.39
N GLN A 232 3.46 20.20 1.07
CA GLN A 232 4.27 19.16 0.41
C GLN A 232 3.37 18.18 -0.34
N GLY A 233 2.21 17.81 0.23
CA GLY A 233 1.19 17.01 -0.46
C GLY A 233 0.61 17.74 -1.67
N GLU A 234 0.27 19.05 -1.54
CA GLU A 234 -0.20 19.88 -2.67
C GLU A 234 0.83 19.93 -3.81
N LEU A 235 2.12 20.11 -3.46
CA LEU A 235 3.21 20.15 -4.43
C LEU A 235 3.42 18.80 -5.12
N GLY A 236 3.35 17.70 -4.34
CA GLY A 236 3.48 16.35 -4.86
C GLY A 236 2.36 15.99 -5.83
N GLY A 237 1.10 16.24 -5.47
CA GLY A 237 -0.05 16.03 -6.34
C GLY A 237 0.01 16.86 -7.62
N PHE A 238 0.44 18.12 -7.53
CA PHE A 238 0.65 18.97 -8.71
C PHE A 238 1.75 18.40 -9.64
N ALA A 239 2.86 17.96 -9.07
CA ALA A 239 3.95 17.37 -9.85
C ALA A 239 3.52 16.06 -10.53
N GLU A 240 2.78 15.19 -9.83
CA GLU A 240 2.23 13.94 -10.37
C GLU A 240 1.28 14.21 -11.54
N GLU A 241 0.37 15.19 -11.41
CA GLU A 241 -0.56 15.60 -12.47
C GLU A 241 0.18 16.07 -13.72
N VAL A 242 1.17 16.98 -13.56
CA VAL A 242 1.95 17.53 -14.68
C VAL A 242 2.82 16.48 -15.36
N ILE A 243 3.51 15.62 -14.57
CA ILE A 243 4.37 14.55 -15.09
C ILE A 243 3.53 13.49 -15.79
N GLY A 244 2.41 13.07 -15.18
CA GLY A 244 1.49 12.10 -15.77
C GLY A 244 0.93 12.54 -17.12
N ASN A 245 0.75 13.87 -17.30
CA ASN A 245 0.23 14.47 -18.52
C ASN A 245 1.32 15.22 -19.35
N GLN A 246 2.60 14.85 -19.22
CA GLN A 246 3.73 15.54 -19.85
C GLN A 246 3.57 15.69 -21.37
N LYS A 247 2.98 14.71 -22.07
CA LYS A 247 2.70 14.78 -23.49
C LYS A 247 1.75 15.94 -23.82
N LEU A 248 0.71 16.12 -22.99
CA LEU A 248 -0.26 17.19 -23.15
C LEU A 248 0.37 18.56 -22.87
N VAL A 249 1.12 18.68 -21.77
CA VAL A 249 1.87 19.88 -21.39
C VAL A 249 2.80 20.34 -22.53
N THR A 250 3.51 19.39 -23.14
CA THR A 250 4.43 19.67 -24.26
C THR A 250 3.67 20.05 -25.52
N ALA A 251 2.58 19.32 -25.86
CA ALA A 251 1.79 19.58 -27.06
C ALA A 251 1.14 20.99 -27.06
N PHE A 252 0.72 21.46 -25.89
CA PHE A 252 0.12 22.79 -25.72
C PHE A 252 1.12 23.87 -25.28
N ALA A 253 2.42 23.57 -25.22
CA ALA A 253 3.48 24.50 -24.78
C ALA A 253 3.17 25.14 -23.40
N HIS A 254 2.50 24.42 -22.49
CA HIS A 254 2.03 24.95 -21.20
C HIS A 254 3.10 24.99 -20.11
N ALA A 255 4.29 24.43 -20.35
CA ALA A 255 5.39 24.32 -19.38
C ALA A 255 5.75 25.63 -18.64
N PRO A 256 5.79 26.84 -19.29
CA PRO A 256 6.08 28.07 -18.56
C PRO A 256 5.02 28.42 -17.48
N ALA A 257 3.75 28.15 -17.76
CA ALA A 257 2.65 28.38 -16.81
C ALA A 257 2.69 27.38 -15.65
N ASP A 258 3.02 26.12 -15.93
CA ASP A 258 3.16 25.08 -14.91
C ASP A 258 4.35 25.34 -13.99
N VAL A 259 5.49 25.76 -14.54
CA VAL A 259 6.67 26.18 -13.74
C VAL A 259 6.32 27.36 -12.84
N ALA A 260 5.56 28.34 -13.33
CA ALA A 260 5.12 29.48 -12.53
C ALA A 260 4.13 29.03 -11.41
N ALA A 261 3.23 28.08 -11.68
CA ALA A 261 2.32 27.52 -10.69
C ALA A 261 3.08 26.70 -9.62
N PHE A 262 3.98 25.83 -10.04
CA PHE A 262 4.87 25.07 -9.16
C PHE A 262 5.66 26.02 -8.24
N SER A 263 6.26 27.06 -8.82
CA SER A 263 7.07 28.03 -8.07
C SER A 263 6.26 28.76 -6.99
N ARG A 264 4.98 29.06 -7.23
CA ARG A 264 4.10 29.68 -6.22
C ARG A 264 3.84 28.74 -5.03
N VAL A 265 3.54 27.47 -5.29
CA VAL A 265 3.33 26.47 -4.23
C VAL A 265 4.63 26.22 -3.48
N ASN A 266 5.75 26.09 -4.22
CA ASN A 266 7.08 25.89 -3.64
C ASN A 266 7.53 27.06 -2.76
N ALA A 267 7.22 28.30 -3.14
CA ALA A 267 7.53 29.49 -2.32
C ALA A 267 6.75 29.47 -0.99
N ARG A 268 5.47 29.07 -1.01
CA ARG A 268 4.67 28.87 0.23
C ARG A 268 5.24 27.75 1.09
N LEU A 269 5.63 26.63 0.47
CA LEU A 269 6.27 25.50 1.15
C LEU A 269 7.59 25.93 1.79
N TYR A 270 8.43 26.71 1.07
CA TYR A 270 9.67 27.24 1.59
C TYR A 270 9.44 28.12 2.83
N GLU A 271 8.51 29.09 2.75
CA GLU A 271 8.20 29.97 3.89
C GLU A 271 7.79 29.19 5.15
N LYS A 272 6.83 28.26 5.00
CA LYS A 272 6.34 27.43 6.11
C LYS A 272 7.40 26.44 6.59
N GLY A 273 8.17 25.88 5.66
CA GLY A 273 9.27 24.95 5.96
C GLY A 273 10.39 25.60 6.76
N VAL A 274 10.86 26.78 6.32
CA VAL A 274 11.88 27.54 7.07
C VAL A 274 11.40 27.88 8.47
N HIS A 275 10.16 28.33 8.63
CA HIS A 275 9.59 28.65 9.93
C HIS A 275 9.48 27.41 10.85
N ALA A 276 8.97 26.30 10.30
CA ALA A 276 8.86 25.02 11.03
C ALA A 276 10.24 24.53 11.47
N GLN A 277 11.21 24.53 10.56
CA GLN A 277 12.57 24.07 10.79
C GLN A 277 13.30 24.96 11.79
N PHE A 278 13.14 26.29 11.71
CA PHE A 278 13.74 27.23 12.65
C PHE A 278 13.23 26.99 14.08
N ILE A 279 11.90 26.91 14.29
CA ILE A 279 11.36 26.61 15.63
C ILE A 279 11.84 25.25 16.13
N SER A 280 11.81 24.22 15.30
CA SER A 280 12.27 22.87 15.65
C SER A 280 13.76 22.86 16.02
N SER A 281 14.59 23.61 15.30
CA SER A 281 16.03 23.68 15.55
C SER A 281 16.38 24.28 16.93
N LEU A 282 15.48 25.05 17.53
CA LEU A 282 15.66 25.59 18.88
C LEU A 282 15.55 24.51 19.98
N SER A 283 14.99 23.32 19.65
CA SER A 283 14.81 22.23 20.64
C SER A 283 16.14 21.76 21.21
N ASN A 284 17.10 21.42 20.35
CA ASN A 284 18.42 20.93 20.78
C ASN A 284 19.22 21.96 21.59
N PRO A 285 19.38 23.23 21.17
CA PRO A 285 20.05 24.23 21.99
C PRO A 285 19.39 24.47 23.33
N SER A 286 18.04 24.51 23.38
CA SER A 286 17.30 24.75 24.61
C SER A 286 17.45 23.60 25.60
N THR A 287 17.33 22.36 25.16
CA THR A 287 17.55 21.20 26.03
C THR A 287 19.01 21.08 26.47
N ARG A 288 19.98 21.37 25.57
CA ARG A 288 21.40 21.44 25.97
C ARG A 288 21.70 22.51 26.98
N LEU A 289 21.05 23.69 26.90
CA LEU A 289 21.22 24.75 27.89
C LEU A 289 20.75 24.26 29.26
N VAL A 290 19.57 23.66 29.37
CA VAL A 290 19.07 23.08 30.60
C VAL A 290 19.99 21.98 31.13
N ASN A 291 20.46 21.09 30.25
CA ASN A 291 21.40 20.02 30.62
C ASN A 291 22.71 20.59 31.16
N ASN A 292 23.26 21.65 30.55
CA ASN A 292 24.48 22.31 30.99
C ASN A 292 24.26 23.03 32.36
N ILE A 293 23.08 23.65 32.57
CA ILE A 293 22.72 24.21 33.86
C ILE A 293 22.64 23.12 34.94
N THR A 294 22.02 21.98 34.61
CA THR A 294 21.95 20.82 35.51
C THR A 294 23.34 20.28 35.81
N TYR A 295 24.18 20.14 34.77
CA TYR A 295 25.56 19.70 34.92
C TYR A 295 26.38 20.65 35.82
N ALA A 296 26.28 21.97 35.60
CA ALA A 296 26.93 22.97 36.44
C ALA A 296 26.42 22.94 37.91
N ALA A 297 25.12 22.82 38.10
CA ALA A 297 24.54 22.72 39.47
C ALA A 297 25.04 21.46 40.20
N VAL A 298 25.10 20.31 39.51
CA VAL A 298 25.65 19.06 40.08
C VAL A 298 27.15 19.20 40.36
N ALA A 299 27.91 19.84 39.47
CA ALA A 299 29.33 20.09 39.70
C ALA A 299 29.56 20.98 40.94
N ILE A 300 28.83 22.09 41.06
CA ILE A 300 28.92 23.00 42.22
C ILE A 300 28.53 22.28 43.51
N ALA A 301 27.37 21.61 43.53
CA ALA A 301 26.88 20.89 44.72
C ALA A 301 27.84 19.74 45.10
N GLY A 302 28.34 19.00 44.10
CA GLY A 302 29.29 17.92 44.31
C GLY A 302 30.65 18.39 44.82
N CYS A 303 31.23 19.43 44.22
CA CYS A 303 32.49 20.02 44.70
C CYS A 303 32.34 20.63 46.11
N ALA A 304 31.25 21.33 46.39
CA ALA A 304 30.97 21.82 47.72
C ALA A 304 30.91 20.67 48.75
N SER A 305 30.26 19.55 48.37
CA SER A 305 30.17 18.35 49.23
C SER A 305 31.51 17.70 49.48
N VAL A 306 32.42 17.71 48.48
CA VAL A 306 33.83 17.21 48.65
C VAL A 306 34.62 18.08 49.59
N ILE A 307 34.46 19.43 49.50
CA ILE A 307 35.26 20.39 50.29
C ILE A 307 34.75 20.52 51.71
N THR A 308 33.42 20.63 51.90
CA THR A 308 32.81 20.90 53.19
C THR A 308 32.38 19.65 53.96
N GLY A 309 32.27 18.49 53.26
CA GLY A 309 31.69 17.25 53.81
C GLY A 309 30.18 17.32 54.02
N TRP A 310 29.52 18.43 53.70
CA TRP A 310 28.06 18.63 53.87
C TRP A 310 27.37 18.78 52.51
N PRO A 311 26.19 18.23 52.28
CA PRO A 311 25.34 17.43 53.18
C PRO A 311 25.75 15.96 53.33
N THR A 312 26.55 15.43 52.41
CA THR A 312 27.14 14.07 52.45
C THR A 312 28.56 14.13 51.94
N PRO A 313 29.55 13.56 52.67
CA PRO A 313 30.94 13.57 52.18
C PRO A 313 31.02 12.75 50.88
N LEU A 314 31.46 13.40 49.80
CA LEU A 314 31.66 12.76 48.48
C LEU A 314 33.15 12.71 48.14
N THR A 315 33.55 11.71 47.33
CA THR A 315 34.86 11.67 46.70
C THR A 315 34.82 12.37 45.32
N VAL A 316 35.99 12.72 44.79
CA VAL A 316 36.09 13.32 43.46
C VAL A 316 35.56 12.36 42.38
N GLY A 317 35.82 11.06 42.52
CA GLY A 317 35.32 10.03 41.63
C GLY A 317 33.78 9.91 41.68
N GLN A 318 33.17 10.05 42.86
CA GLN A 318 31.73 10.04 42.99
C GLN A 318 31.09 11.26 42.30
N VAL A 319 31.68 12.46 42.39
CA VAL A 319 31.20 13.64 41.65
C VAL A 319 31.26 13.39 40.14
N GLN A 320 32.35 12.79 39.64
CA GLN A 320 32.46 12.39 38.23
C GLN A 320 31.36 11.39 37.84
N SER A 321 31.05 10.42 38.69
CA SER A 321 29.95 9.47 38.44
C SER A 321 28.60 10.20 38.36
N PHE A 322 28.34 11.18 39.25
CA PHE A 322 27.12 12.00 39.19
C PHE A 322 27.01 12.81 37.91
N LEU A 323 28.07 13.43 37.44
CA LEU A 323 28.10 14.18 36.18
C LEU A 323 27.79 13.27 34.98
N SER A 324 28.31 12.04 34.99
CA SER A 324 28.01 11.03 33.98
C SER A 324 26.55 10.60 34.04
N TYR A 325 26.00 10.38 35.22
CA TYR A 325 24.58 10.05 35.40
C TYR A 325 23.64 11.20 35.03
N ALA A 326 23.97 12.43 35.30
CA ALA A 326 23.17 13.60 34.89
C ALA A 326 23.03 13.62 33.34
N ASN A 327 24.11 13.34 32.62
CA ASN A 327 24.07 13.22 31.15
C ASN A 327 23.24 12.02 30.69
N GLN A 328 23.43 10.84 31.28
CA GLN A 328 22.69 9.63 30.88
C GLN A 328 21.19 9.74 31.18
N TYR A 329 20.83 10.35 32.31
CA TYR A 329 19.45 10.57 32.71
C TYR A 329 18.67 11.45 31.72
N MET A 330 19.34 12.44 31.12
CA MET A 330 18.69 13.39 30.21
C MET A 330 18.47 12.84 28.78
N LYS A 331 19.23 11.80 28.35
CA LYS A 331 19.11 11.25 27.00
C LYS A 331 17.71 10.76 26.63
N PRO A 332 17.04 9.90 27.43
CA PRO A 332 15.71 9.40 27.09
C PRO A 332 14.66 10.51 26.94
N PHE A 333 14.75 11.60 27.69
CA PHE A 333 13.82 12.73 27.57
C PHE A 333 13.96 13.48 26.23
N ASN A 334 15.15 13.52 25.66
CA ASN A 334 15.39 14.12 24.34
C ASN A 334 14.85 13.23 23.21
N GLU A 335 14.85 11.90 23.39
CA GLU A 335 14.44 10.92 22.39
C GLU A 335 12.93 10.59 22.46
N ILE A 336 12.28 10.81 23.59
CA ILE A 336 10.90 10.39 23.85
C ILE A 336 9.91 10.94 22.83
N SER A 337 10.12 12.17 22.37
CA SER A 337 9.23 12.80 21.39
C SER A 337 9.25 12.07 20.04
N ALA A 338 10.43 11.67 19.57
CA ALA A 338 10.58 10.92 18.32
C ALA A 338 9.95 9.52 18.43
N VAL A 339 10.19 8.83 19.56
CA VAL A 339 9.62 7.50 19.81
C VAL A 339 8.09 7.54 19.90
N VAL A 340 7.52 8.55 20.58
CA VAL A 340 6.06 8.72 20.67
C VAL A 340 5.46 8.94 19.28
N THR A 341 6.08 9.78 18.45
CA THR A 341 5.61 10.01 17.08
C THR A 341 5.68 8.73 16.24
N GLN A 342 6.78 7.98 16.33
CA GLN A 342 6.94 6.71 15.64
C GLN A 342 5.87 5.69 16.04
N VAL A 343 5.61 5.56 17.32
CA VAL A 343 4.56 4.69 17.88
C VAL A 343 3.16 5.14 17.42
N GLN A 344 2.87 6.44 17.39
CA GLN A 344 1.59 6.96 16.90
C GLN A 344 1.39 6.65 15.42
N THR A 345 2.42 6.84 14.59
CA THR A 345 2.38 6.48 13.17
C THR A 345 2.13 4.98 12.98
N ALA A 346 2.84 4.14 13.74
CA ALA A 346 2.64 2.70 13.69
C ALA A 346 1.22 2.28 14.10
N PHE A 347 0.61 2.93 15.10
CA PHE A 347 -0.79 2.69 15.44
C PHE A 347 -1.76 3.10 14.34
N ALA A 348 -1.50 4.21 13.65
CA ALA A 348 -2.31 4.62 12.50
C ALA A 348 -2.22 3.61 11.35
N SER A 349 -1.01 3.16 11.01
CA SER A 349 -0.77 2.12 10.01
C SER A 349 -1.39 0.78 10.39
N ALA A 350 -1.26 0.38 11.68
CA ALA A 350 -1.89 -0.84 12.18
C ALA A 350 -3.42 -0.82 12.04
N ARG A 351 -4.07 0.33 12.30
CA ARG A 351 -5.53 0.46 12.11
C ARG A 351 -5.92 0.26 10.65
N ARG A 352 -5.19 0.86 9.69
CA ARG A 352 -5.46 0.68 8.26
C ARG A 352 -5.25 -0.76 7.82
N LEU A 353 -4.17 -1.39 8.27
CA LEU A 353 -3.88 -2.80 7.99
C LEU A 353 -4.98 -3.72 8.56
N LEU A 354 -5.39 -3.52 9.81
CA LEU A 354 -6.43 -4.31 10.45
C LEU A 354 -7.79 -4.09 9.79
N ALA A 355 -8.11 -2.90 9.30
CA ALA A 355 -9.32 -2.65 8.54
C ALA A 355 -9.33 -3.46 7.23
N LEU A 356 -8.19 -3.60 6.55
CA LEU A 356 -8.06 -4.49 5.39
C LEU A 356 -8.24 -5.97 5.79
N MET A 357 -7.61 -6.40 6.88
CA MET A 357 -7.69 -7.80 7.34
C MET A 357 -9.09 -8.20 7.83
N ASP A 358 -9.89 -7.23 8.30
CA ASP A 358 -11.26 -7.46 8.78
C ASP A 358 -12.33 -7.18 7.70
N ALA A 359 -11.93 -6.72 6.50
CA ALA A 359 -12.84 -6.53 5.40
C ALA A 359 -13.59 -7.84 5.08
N ALA A 360 -14.85 -7.73 4.69
CA ALA A 360 -15.69 -8.89 4.38
C ALA A 360 -15.07 -9.66 3.19
N GLU A 361 -14.86 -10.95 3.37
CA GLU A 361 -14.40 -11.84 2.29
C GLU A 361 -15.54 -12.10 1.30
N GLU A 362 -15.21 -12.56 0.10
CA GLU A 362 -16.19 -13.08 -0.84
C GLU A 362 -17.03 -14.13 -0.11
N GLU A 363 -18.37 -14.02 -0.19
CA GLU A 363 -19.24 -14.97 0.47
C GLU A 363 -18.88 -16.41 0.05
N PRO A 364 -18.75 -17.35 0.98
CA PRO A 364 -18.50 -18.74 0.63
C PRO A 364 -19.61 -19.28 -0.27
N ASP A 365 -19.28 -20.27 -1.10
CA ASP A 365 -20.30 -20.94 -1.90
C ASP A 365 -21.42 -21.50 -1.00
N ALA A 366 -22.65 -21.49 -1.51
CA ALA A 366 -23.82 -21.93 -0.75
C ALA A 366 -23.62 -23.36 -0.19
N PRO A 367 -24.11 -23.66 1.02
CA PRO A 367 -24.07 -25.02 1.55
C PRO A 367 -24.77 -25.99 0.58
N GLY A 368 -24.01 -26.93 0.00
CA GLY A 368 -24.52 -27.85 -1.02
C GLY A 368 -24.39 -27.36 -2.45
N ALA A 369 -23.63 -26.29 -2.71
CA ALA A 369 -23.28 -25.86 -4.06
C ALA A 369 -22.66 -27.03 -4.83
N LYS A 370 -23.13 -27.21 -6.07
CA LYS A 370 -22.69 -28.33 -6.91
C LYS A 370 -21.59 -27.86 -7.87
N ALA A 371 -20.63 -28.71 -8.13
CA ALA A 371 -19.75 -28.51 -9.26
C ALA A 371 -20.54 -28.70 -10.56
N LEU A 372 -20.36 -27.81 -11.51
CA LEU A 372 -20.92 -27.95 -12.84
C LEU A 372 -20.22 -29.13 -13.52
N GLY A 373 -21.01 -30.04 -14.12
CA GLY A 373 -20.47 -31.14 -14.94
C GLY A 373 -19.80 -30.64 -16.21
N ALA A 374 -19.84 -31.43 -17.29
CA ALA A 374 -19.40 -30.93 -18.61
C ALA A 374 -20.43 -29.92 -19.13
N PRO A 375 -20.12 -28.61 -19.16
CA PRO A 375 -21.07 -27.58 -19.55
C PRO A 375 -21.32 -27.61 -21.06
N ARG A 376 -22.60 -27.47 -21.45
CA ARG A 376 -23.00 -27.25 -22.85
C ARG A 376 -22.97 -25.78 -23.24
N GLY A 377 -23.13 -24.92 -22.24
CA GLY A 377 -23.03 -23.48 -22.41
C GLY A 377 -24.34 -22.77 -22.75
N GLU A 378 -25.48 -23.31 -22.39
CA GLU A 378 -26.76 -22.60 -22.50
C GLU A 378 -26.87 -21.56 -21.37
N LEU A 379 -27.04 -20.27 -21.74
CA LEU A 379 -27.12 -19.17 -20.81
C LEU A 379 -28.53 -18.58 -20.80
N GLU A 380 -29.08 -18.34 -19.62
CA GLU A 380 -30.35 -17.65 -19.45
C GLU A 380 -30.26 -16.62 -18.33
N LEU A 381 -30.68 -15.40 -18.63
CA LEU A 381 -30.86 -14.31 -17.70
C LEU A 381 -32.35 -14.00 -17.65
N ASP A 382 -32.95 -14.10 -16.48
CA ASP A 382 -34.37 -13.90 -16.29
C ASP A 382 -34.62 -12.75 -15.30
N HIS A 383 -35.22 -11.66 -15.81
CA HIS A 383 -35.58 -10.45 -15.06
C HIS A 383 -34.44 -9.87 -14.20
N VAL A 384 -33.20 -9.91 -14.73
CA VAL A 384 -32.00 -9.48 -14.00
C VAL A 384 -32.00 -7.96 -13.80
N ARG A 385 -31.80 -7.56 -12.53
CA ARG A 385 -31.55 -6.18 -12.12
C ARG A 385 -30.24 -6.10 -11.35
N PHE A 386 -29.53 -4.99 -11.56
CA PHE A 386 -28.26 -4.77 -10.87
C PHE A 386 -27.89 -3.29 -10.79
N SER A 387 -27.30 -2.91 -9.67
CA SER A 387 -26.73 -1.59 -9.40
C SER A 387 -25.41 -1.70 -8.65
N TYR A 388 -24.38 -0.95 -9.07
CA TYR A 388 -23.14 -0.85 -8.29
C TYR A 388 -23.34 -0.05 -7.00
N THR A 389 -24.24 0.93 -7.04
CA THR A 389 -24.68 1.73 -5.88
C THR A 389 -26.20 1.73 -5.84
N LYS A 390 -26.80 1.58 -4.68
CA LYS A 390 -28.27 1.44 -4.51
C LYS A 390 -29.08 2.59 -5.14
N ASP A 391 -28.46 3.77 -5.27
CA ASP A 391 -29.13 4.96 -5.80
C ASP A 391 -29.08 5.08 -7.33
N HIS A 392 -28.28 4.25 -8.01
CA HIS A 392 -28.09 4.30 -9.46
C HIS A 392 -28.27 2.93 -10.10
N PRO A 393 -29.54 2.53 -10.43
CA PRO A 393 -29.79 1.26 -11.11
C PRO A 393 -29.17 1.28 -12.51
N LEU A 394 -28.32 0.27 -12.81
CA LEU A 394 -27.63 0.17 -14.09
C LEU A 394 -28.30 -0.83 -15.03
N LEU A 395 -28.67 -2.01 -14.54
CA LEU A 395 -29.45 -2.99 -15.31
C LEU A 395 -30.88 -3.05 -14.77
N GLN A 396 -31.85 -2.99 -15.70
CA GLN A 396 -33.27 -2.89 -15.36
C GLN A 396 -34.04 -3.91 -16.17
N ASP A 397 -34.35 -5.06 -15.56
CA ASP A 397 -35.23 -6.06 -16.15
C ASP A 397 -34.64 -6.70 -17.42
N VAL A 398 -33.43 -7.19 -17.34
CA VAL A 398 -32.71 -7.81 -18.48
C VAL A 398 -33.11 -9.27 -18.60
N CYS A 399 -33.69 -9.63 -19.77
CA CYS A 399 -34.04 -11.00 -20.13
C CYS A 399 -33.28 -11.39 -21.42
N ILE A 400 -32.39 -12.38 -21.31
CA ILE A 400 -31.54 -12.87 -22.42
C ILE A 400 -31.51 -14.39 -22.36
N HIS A 401 -31.75 -15.06 -23.50
CA HIS A 401 -31.54 -16.49 -23.65
C HIS A 401 -30.57 -16.73 -24.79
N VAL A 402 -29.47 -17.42 -24.49
CA VAL A 402 -28.40 -17.78 -25.44
C VAL A 402 -28.33 -19.30 -25.51
N PRO A 403 -28.82 -19.93 -26.58
CA PRO A 403 -28.73 -21.38 -26.75
C PRO A 403 -27.28 -21.85 -26.89
N ALA A 404 -27.00 -23.08 -26.47
CA ALA A 404 -25.68 -23.67 -26.56
C ALA A 404 -25.11 -23.64 -28.00
N GLY A 405 -23.83 -23.27 -28.13
CA GLY A 405 -23.11 -23.21 -29.40
C GLY A 405 -23.49 -22.01 -30.29
N LYS A 406 -24.26 -21.04 -29.82
CA LYS A 406 -24.67 -19.86 -30.56
C LYS A 406 -23.82 -18.63 -30.27
N ARG A 407 -23.66 -17.78 -31.31
CA ARG A 407 -22.93 -16.51 -31.22
C ARG A 407 -23.87 -15.35 -31.09
N PHE A 408 -23.79 -14.65 -29.95
CA PHE A 408 -24.61 -13.47 -29.65
C PHE A 408 -23.74 -12.21 -29.57
N ALA A 409 -24.19 -11.15 -30.23
CA ALA A 409 -23.51 -9.85 -30.18
C ALA A 409 -24.29 -8.90 -29.25
N LEU A 410 -23.61 -8.28 -28.30
CA LEU A 410 -24.12 -7.19 -27.47
C LEU A 410 -23.73 -5.86 -28.08
N VAL A 411 -24.70 -5.05 -28.46
CA VAL A 411 -24.48 -3.71 -29.01
C VAL A 411 -25.25 -2.65 -28.21
N GLY A 412 -24.73 -1.44 -28.16
CA GLY A 412 -25.35 -0.32 -27.45
C GLY A 412 -24.34 0.77 -27.10
N PRO A 413 -24.81 1.95 -26.68
CA PRO A 413 -23.93 3.06 -26.31
C PRO A 413 -23.05 2.72 -25.12
N THR A 414 -22.00 3.50 -24.94
CA THR A 414 -21.14 3.39 -23.75
C THR A 414 -21.95 3.64 -22.49
N GLY A 415 -21.72 2.85 -21.43
CA GLY A 415 -22.44 2.97 -20.16
C GLY A 415 -23.80 2.26 -20.09
N CYS A 416 -24.26 1.56 -21.16
CA CYS A 416 -25.56 0.85 -21.11
C CYS A 416 -25.52 -0.49 -20.35
N GLY A 417 -24.36 -0.90 -19.77
CA GLY A 417 -24.25 -2.08 -18.91
C GLY A 417 -23.66 -3.35 -19.57
N LYS A 418 -23.07 -3.26 -20.77
CA LYS A 418 -22.50 -4.45 -21.46
C LYS A 418 -21.40 -5.17 -20.67
N THR A 419 -20.38 -4.45 -20.21
CA THR A 419 -19.30 -5.00 -19.39
C THR A 419 -19.82 -5.47 -18.02
N THR A 420 -20.80 -4.79 -17.46
CA THR A 420 -21.46 -5.21 -16.22
C THR A 420 -22.15 -6.56 -16.37
N LEU A 421 -22.78 -6.81 -17.53
CA LEU A 421 -23.39 -8.10 -17.82
C LEU A 421 -22.34 -9.23 -17.79
N ILE A 422 -21.14 -9.00 -18.36
CA ILE A 422 -20.01 -9.95 -18.30
C ILE A 422 -19.60 -10.22 -16.84
N ASN A 423 -19.49 -9.18 -16.02
CA ASN A 423 -19.12 -9.31 -14.61
C ASN A 423 -20.13 -10.14 -13.81
N LEU A 424 -21.42 -10.01 -14.12
CA LEU A 424 -22.51 -10.78 -13.49
C LEU A 424 -22.49 -12.26 -13.92
N LEU A 425 -22.22 -12.54 -15.21
CA LEU A 425 -22.11 -13.91 -15.71
C LEU A 425 -20.96 -14.70 -15.04
N LEU A 426 -19.84 -14.04 -14.76
CA LEU A 426 -18.70 -14.59 -14.02
C LEU A 426 -18.91 -14.59 -12.50
N ARG A 427 -20.04 -14.06 -12.05
CA ARG A 427 -20.35 -13.90 -10.64
C ARG A 427 -19.23 -13.18 -9.87
N PHE A 428 -18.69 -12.10 -10.47
CA PHE A 428 -17.85 -11.12 -9.77
C PHE A 428 -18.68 -10.21 -8.88
N TYR A 429 -19.98 -10.08 -9.24
CA TYR A 429 -21.03 -9.41 -8.46
C TYR A 429 -22.25 -10.30 -8.49
N ASP A 430 -23.02 -10.31 -7.40
CA ASP A 430 -24.33 -10.96 -7.35
C ASP A 430 -25.42 -9.99 -7.81
N VAL A 431 -26.48 -10.51 -8.42
CA VAL A 431 -27.61 -9.69 -8.92
C VAL A 431 -28.50 -9.18 -7.78
N ASP A 432 -29.05 -7.97 -7.92
CA ASP A 432 -30.00 -7.42 -6.94
C ASP A 432 -31.34 -8.19 -6.97
N SER A 433 -31.80 -8.60 -8.15
CA SER A 433 -32.98 -9.46 -8.35
C SER A 433 -32.93 -10.16 -9.70
N GLY A 434 -33.75 -11.18 -9.87
CA GLY A 434 -33.72 -12.05 -11.04
C GLY A 434 -32.80 -13.25 -10.86
N THR A 435 -32.62 -14.03 -11.93
CA THR A 435 -31.78 -15.23 -11.92
C THR A 435 -30.89 -15.29 -13.15
N ILE A 436 -29.69 -15.85 -12.96
CA ILE A 436 -28.78 -16.20 -14.05
C ILE A 436 -28.57 -17.71 -13.98
N THR A 437 -28.83 -18.42 -15.08
CA THR A 437 -28.61 -19.86 -15.14
C THR A 437 -27.61 -20.22 -16.22
N LEU A 438 -26.82 -21.27 -15.96
CA LEU A 438 -25.96 -21.93 -16.91
C LEU A 438 -26.39 -23.39 -17.01
N ASP A 439 -26.78 -23.84 -18.22
CA ASP A 439 -27.35 -25.17 -18.47
C ASP A 439 -28.54 -25.51 -17.55
N GLY A 440 -29.40 -24.52 -17.25
CA GLY A 440 -30.57 -24.64 -16.39
C GLY A 440 -30.26 -24.64 -14.88
N ALA A 441 -28.98 -24.54 -14.47
CA ALA A 441 -28.59 -24.42 -13.07
C ALA A 441 -28.36 -22.95 -12.68
N ASP A 442 -29.02 -22.49 -11.59
CA ASP A 442 -28.77 -21.14 -11.04
C ASP A 442 -27.31 -21.00 -10.63
N THR A 443 -26.64 -19.94 -11.10
CA THR A 443 -25.23 -19.67 -10.83
C THR A 443 -24.93 -19.54 -9.33
N ARG A 444 -25.92 -19.16 -8.51
CA ARG A 444 -25.79 -19.08 -7.03
C ARG A 444 -25.75 -20.47 -6.37
N GLY A 445 -26.28 -21.49 -7.04
CA GLY A 445 -26.24 -22.88 -6.59
C GLY A 445 -25.00 -23.67 -7.06
N LEU A 446 -24.14 -23.05 -7.86
CA LEU A 446 -22.90 -23.63 -8.34
C LEU A 446 -21.69 -23.15 -7.52
N THR A 447 -20.63 -23.97 -7.46
CA THR A 447 -19.36 -23.47 -6.92
C THR A 447 -18.76 -22.44 -7.89
N ARG A 448 -18.26 -21.30 -7.38
CA ARG A 448 -17.65 -20.25 -8.20
C ARG A 448 -16.52 -20.77 -9.08
N GLN A 449 -15.72 -21.70 -8.54
CA GLN A 449 -14.63 -22.32 -9.29
C GLN A 449 -15.15 -23.07 -10.52
N SER A 450 -16.17 -23.90 -10.38
CA SER A 450 -16.73 -24.66 -11.52
C SER A 450 -17.48 -23.75 -12.49
N LEU A 451 -18.16 -22.70 -12.01
CA LEU A 451 -18.81 -21.70 -12.83
C LEU A 451 -17.76 -20.94 -13.68
N ARG A 452 -16.76 -20.36 -13.02
CA ARG A 452 -15.71 -19.56 -13.71
C ARG A 452 -14.88 -20.41 -14.69
N SER A 453 -14.66 -21.70 -14.40
CA SER A 453 -13.97 -22.61 -15.33
C SER A 453 -14.73 -22.91 -16.60
N ALA A 454 -16.07 -22.75 -16.62
CA ALA A 454 -16.89 -22.90 -17.82
C ALA A 454 -16.77 -21.72 -18.78
N PHE A 455 -16.24 -20.58 -18.31
CA PHE A 455 -16.10 -19.35 -19.08
C PHE A 455 -14.65 -19.08 -19.49
N GLY A 456 -14.47 -18.64 -20.73
CA GLY A 456 -13.23 -18.03 -21.20
C GLY A 456 -13.46 -16.57 -21.53
N MET A 457 -12.61 -15.69 -21.00
CA MET A 457 -12.77 -14.24 -21.17
C MET A 457 -11.58 -13.64 -21.91
N VAL A 458 -11.85 -12.83 -22.94
CA VAL A 458 -10.86 -11.95 -23.55
C VAL A 458 -11.33 -10.52 -23.34
N LEU A 459 -10.56 -9.78 -22.54
CA LEU A 459 -10.82 -8.38 -22.21
C LEU A 459 -10.35 -7.43 -23.33
N GLN A 460 -10.91 -6.23 -23.35
CA GLN A 460 -10.48 -5.12 -24.19
C GLN A 460 -9.00 -4.78 -23.97
N GLU A 461 -8.57 -4.69 -22.70
CA GLU A 461 -7.18 -4.52 -22.34
C GLU A 461 -6.49 -5.88 -22.24
N THR A 462 -5.54 -6.11 -23.16
CA THR A 462 -4.74 -7.34 -23.17
C THR A 462 -3.64 -7.26 -22.12
N TRP A 463 -3.80 -7.98 -21.03
CA TRP A 463 -2.82 -7.99 -19.95
C TRP A 463 -2.00 -9.28 -19.93
N LEU A 464 -0.67 -9.13 -19.82
CA LEU A 464 0.28 -10.23 -19.70
C LEU A 464 1.05 -10.09 -18.39
N PHE A 465 1.25 -11.20 -17.72
CA PHE A 465 2.07 -11.27 -16.50
C PHE A 465 3.56 -11.22 -16.85
N GLU A 466 4.36 -10.69 -15.94
CA GLU A 466 5.80 -10.84 -16.02
C GLU A 466 6.18 -12.32 -15.91
N GLY A 467 6.87 -12.82 -16.93
CA GLY A 467 7.23 -14.24 -17.05
C GLY A 467 7.49 -14.63 -18.49
N THR A 468 7.57 -15.91 -18.78
CA THR A 468 7.78 -16.38 -20.15
C THR A 468 6.49 -16.32 -20.98
N VAL A 469 6.62 -16.31 -22.30
CA VAL A 469 5.50 -16.49 -23.22
C VAL A 469 4.75 -17.80 -22.91
N ARG A 470 5.48 -18.88 -22.60
CA ARG A 470 4.93 -20.16 -22.18
C ARG A 470 4.04 -20.02 -20.95
N ASP A 471 4.53 -19.38 -19.89
CA ASP A 471 3.81 -19.20 -18.63
C ASP A 471 2.54 -18.37 -18.84
N ASN A 472 2.60 -17.36 -19.70
CA ASN A 472 1.44 -16.56 -20.06
C ASN A 472 0.36 -17.35 -20.81
N ILE A 473 0.72 -18.27 -21.70
CA ILE A 473 -0.25 -19.12 -22.41
C ILE A 473 -0.83 -20.18 -21.47
N SER A 474 0.01 -20.81 -20.65
CA SER A 474 -0.40 -21.88 -19.72
C SER A 474 -1.03 -21.38 -18.40
N TYR A 475 -1.23 -20.07 -18.24
CA TYR A 475 -1.65 -19.44 -16.97
C TYR A 475 -2.90 -20.09 -16.35
N GLY A 476 -3.90 -20.47 -17.17
CA GLY A 476 -5.13 -21.14 -16.70
C GLY A 476 -4.99 -22.66 -16.49
N VAL A 477 -3.88 -23.28 -16.92
CA VAL A 477 -3.64 -24.73 -16.86
C VAL A 477 -2.22 -25.00 -16.32
N PRO A 478 -2.04 -25.05 -14.99
CA PRO A 478 -0.70 -25.08 -14.37
C PRO A 478 0.21 -26.25 -14.79
N ASN A 479 -0.38 -27.40 -15.18
CA ASN A 479 0.36 -28.61 -15.55
C ASN A 479 0.38 -28.85 -17.06
N ALA A 480 0.21 -27.78 -17.87
CA ALA A 480 0.22 -27.88 -19.33
C ALA A 480 1.58 -28.36 -19.86
N THR A 481 1.54 -29.30 -20.78
CA THR A 481 2.72 -29.75 -21.52
C THR A 481 3.12 -28.73 -22.58
N ASP A 482 4.38 -28.74 -22.99
CA ASP A 482 4.87 -27.83 -24.04
C ASP A 482 4.15 -28.07 -25.37
N ASP A 483 3.80 -29.32 -25.68
CA ASP A 483 3.04 -29.66 -26.90
C ASP A 483 1.64 -29.06 -26.89
N GLU A 484 0.94 -29.05 -25.74
CA GLU A 484 -0.37 -28.41 -25.57
C GLU A 484 -0.27 -26.89 -25.75
N VAL A 485 0.75 -26.27 -25.15
CA VAL A 485 1.02 -24.83 -25.31
C VAL A 485 1.28 -24.47 -26.75
N VAL A 486 2.11 -25.25 -27.45
CA VAL A 486 2.39 -25.07 -28.89
C VAL A 486 1.14 -25.27 -29.73
N ALA A 487 0.31 -26.27 -29.40
CA ALA A 487 -0.95 -26.51 -30.12
C ALA A 487 -1.94 -25.33 -29.96
N ALA A 488 -2.10 -24.80 -28.73
CA ALA A 488 -2.90 -23.61 -28.47
C ALA A 488 -2.38 -22.39 -29.23
N ALA A 489 -1.07 -22.13 -29.17
CA ALA A 489 -0.43 -21.03 -29.90
C ALA A 489 -0.59 -21.12 -31.41
N LYS A 490 -0.55 -22.34 -31.97
CA LYS A 490 -0.82 -22.56 -33.42
C LYS A 490 -2.27 -22.25 -33.79
N ARG A 491 -3.22 -22.69 -33.00
CA ARG A 491 -4.66 -22.39 -33.18
C ARG A 491 -4.93 -20.88 -33.14
N ALA A 492 -4.25 -20.17 -32.22
CA ALA A 492 -4.37 -18.72 -32.05
C ALA A 492 -3.50 -17.90 -33.04
N HIS A 493 -2.85 -18.48 -34.03
CA HIS A 493 -1.89 -17.81 -34.90
C HIS A 493 -0.68 -17.16 -34.20
N ALA A 494 -0.45 -17.48 -32.93
CA ALA A 494 0.65 -16.93 -32.17
C ALA A 494 2.01 -17.60 -32.43
N HIS A 495 2.02 -18.90 -32.77
CA HIS A 495 3.23 -19.70 -32.90
C HIS A 495 4.29 -19.06 -33.82
N LYS A 496 3.86 -18.50 -34.97
CA LYS A 496 4.78 -17.96 -35.97
C LYS A 496 5.59 -16.78 -35.43
N PHE A 497 4.97 -15.83 -34.78
CA PHE A 497 5.69 -14.69 -34.21
C PHE A 497 6.49 -15.10 -32.98
N ILE A 498 5.98 -16.04 -32.15
CA ILE A 498 6.71 -16.55 -30.97
C ILE A 498 8.06 -17.13 -31.40
N MET A 499 8.09 -17.91 -32.49
CA MET A 499 9.33 -18.47 -33.02
C MET A 499 10.30 -17.44 -33.61
N GLN A 500 9.85 -16.20 -33.83
CA GLN A 500 10.69 -15.06 -34.22
C GLN A 500 11.28 -14.31 -33.06
N LEU A 501 10.80 -14.56 -31.83
CA LEU A 501 11.36 -13.97 -30.62
C LEU A 501 12.72 -14.62 -30.29
N PRO A 502 13.62 -13.89 -29.62
CA PRO A 502 15.00 -14.37 -29.39
C PRO A 502 15.10 -15.72 -28.71
N GLN A 503 14.17 -16.04 -27.80
CA GLN A 503 14.15 -17.31 -27.04
C GLN A 503 12.84 -18.10 -27.27
N GLY A 504 12.07 -17.76 -28.31
CA GLY A 504 10.80 -18.42 -28.64
C GLY A 504 9.83 -18.38 -27.44
N TYR A 505 9.32 -19.53 -27.05
CA TYR A 505 8.39 -19.66 -25.91
C TYR A 505 8.99 -19.30 -24.56
N GLN A 506 10.32 -19.34 -24.42
CA GLN A 506 11.04 -18.96 -23.20
C GLN A 506 11.39 -17.46 -23.15
N THR A 507 10.97 -16.69 -24.14
CA THR A 507 11.17 -15.24 -24.15
C THR A 507 10.42 -14.62 -22.95
N LEU A 508 11.16 -13.85 -22.14
CA LEU A 508 10.58 -13.10 -21.03
C LEU A 508 9.76 -11.92 -21.56
N VAL A 509 8.54 -11.85 -21.10
CA VAL A 509 7.61 -10.75 -21.36
C VAL A 509 7.54 -9.92 -20.09
N GLY A 510 7.89 -8.63 -20.16
CA GLY A 510 7.76 -7.71 -19.05
C GLY A 510 6.31 -7.32 -18.79
N GLU A 511 6.11 -6.54 -17.72
CA GLU A 511 4.79 -6.05 -17.32
C GLU A 511 4.04 -5.41 -18.50
N GLY A 512 2.77 -5.79 -18.67
CA GLY A 512 1.93 -5.30 -19.77
C GLY A 512 2.34 -5.72 -21.18
N GLY A 513 3.28 -6.67 -21.33
CA GLY A 513 3.68 -7.22 -22.63
C GLY A 513 4.94 -6.60 -23.24
N GLY A 514 5.58 -5.65 -22.60
CA GLY A 514 6.90 -5.09 -22.96
C GLY A 514 7.04 -4.71 -24.44
N ALA A 515 7.93 -5.41 -25.18
CA ALA A 515 8.23 -5.14 -26.59
C ALA A 515 7.21 -5.73 -27.60
N LEU A 516 6.16 -6.43 -27.13
CA LEU A 516 5.15 -7.02 -28.01
C LEU A 516 4.16 -5.97 -28.53
N SER A 517 3.79 -6.07 -29.80
CA SER A 517 2.72 -5.24 -30.36
C SER A 517 1.37 -5.59 -29.73
N GLN A 518 0.39 -4.68 -29.79
CA GLN A 518 -0.94 -4.91 -29.26
C GLN A 518 -1.59 -6.16 -29.85
N GLY A 519 -1.46 -6.38 -31.16
CA GLY A 519 -1.98 -7.58 -31.81
C GLY A 519 -1.29 -8.86 -31.33
N GLN A 520 0.03 -8.84 -31.13
CA GLN A 520 0.76 -9.99 -30.58
C GLN A 520 0.30 -10.32 -29.15
N ARG A 521 0.10 -9.29 -28.30
CA ARG A 521 -0.48 -9.49 -26.96
C ARG A 521 -1.86 -10.12 -27.03
N GLN A 522 -2.70 -9.65 -27.94
CA GLN A 522 -4.06 -10.19 -28.11
C GLN A 522 -4.05 -11.65 -28.56
N LEU A 523 -3.15 -12.04 -29.50
CA LEU A 523 -2.99 -13.42 -29.90
C LEU A 523 -2.53 -14.33 -28.74
N LEU A 524 -1.69 -13.84 -27.83
CA LEU A 524 -1.30 -14.58 -26.62
C LEU A 524 -2.49 -14.74 -25.65
N CYS A 525 -3.31 -13.70 -25.46
CA CYS A 525 -4.53 -13.79 -24.64
C CYS A 525 -5.53 -14.79 -25.25
N ILE A 526 -5.70 -14.81 -26.59
CA ILE A 526 -6.52 -15.81 -27.28
C ILE A 526 -5.95 -17.22 -27.07
N ALA A 527 -4.62 -17.40 -27.20
CA ALA A 527 -3.97 -18.69 -26.94
C ALA A 527 -4.20 -19.19 -25.51
N ARG A 528 -4.16 -18.29 -24.52
CA ARG A 528 -4.49 -18.58 -23.10
C ARG A 528 -5.91 -19.13 -22.95
N VAL A 529 -6.89 -18.50 -23.58
CA VAL A 529 -8.30 -18.95 -23.52
C VAL A 529 -8.47 -20.28 -24.27
N MET A 530 -7.84 -20.44 -25.45
CA MET A 530 -7.87 -21.70 -26.20
C MET A 530 -7.23 -22.87 -25.45
N MET A 531 -6.30 -22.59 -24.54
CA MET A 531 -5.67 -23.60 -23.67
C MET A 531 -6.65 -24.14 -22.63
N CYS A 532 -7.52 -23.28 -22.08
CA CYS A 532 -8.50 -23.64 -21.06
C CYS A 532 -9.72 -24.39 -21.63
N ASP A 533 -9.96 -24.31 -22.93
CA ASP A 533 -11.07 -24.95 -23.67
C ASP A 533 -12.47 -24.75 -23.04
N PRO A 534 -12.91 -23.51 -22.77
CA PRO A 534 -14.16 -23.23 -22.08
C PRO A 534 -15.39 -23.48 -22.98
N ALA A 535 -16.56 -23.79 -22.35
CA ALA A 535 -17.82 -23.96 -23.07
C ALA A 535 -18.45 -22.63 -23.49
N VAL A 536 -18.21 -21.56 -22.75
CA VAL A 536 -18.77 -20.22 -23.01
C VAL A 536 -17.63 -19.20 -23.16
N LEU A 537 -17.72 -18.37 -24.16
CA LEU A 537 -16.78 -17.28 -24.43
C LEU A 537 -17.43 -15.93 -24.18
N LEU A 538 -16.74 -15.11 -23.41
CA LEU A 538 -17.08 -13.71 -23.14
C LEU A 538 -15.99 -12.84 -23.78
N LEU A 539 -16.34 -12.10 -24.83
CA LEU A 539 -15.38 -11.34 -25.61
C LEU A 539 -15.72 -9.85 -25.53
N ASP A 540 -14.76 -9.03 -25.11
CA ASP A 540 -14.86 -7.57 -25.17
C ASP A 540 -13.92 -7.06 -26.27
N GLU A 541 -14.48 -6.73 -27.44
CA GLU A 541 -13.75 -6.47 -28.67
C GLU A 541 -13.42 -4.99 -28.83
N ALA A 542 -12.17 -4.59 -28.52
CA ALA A 542 -11.64 -3.29 -28.91
C ALA A 542 -10.24 -3.44 -29.53
N THR A 543 -10.15 -3.23 -30.85
CA THR A 543 -8.92 -3.42 -31.63
C THR A 543 -8.54 -2.17 -32.42
N SER A 544 -8.74 -0.97 -31.84
CA SER A 544 -8.58 0.32 -32.54
C SER A 544 -7.14 0.70 -32.95
N SER A 545 -6.12 -0.11 -32.61
CA SER A 545 -4.71 0.28 -32.78
C SER A 545 -3.82 -0.86 -33.33
N ILE A 546 -4.38 -1.78 -34.13
CA ILE A 546 -3.65 -2.94 -34.68
C ILE A 546 -3.46 -2.74 -36.19
N ASP A 547 -2.30 -3.14 -36.72
CA ASP A 547 -2.06 -3.12 -38.14
C ASP A 547 -2.97 -4.13 -38.88
N THR A 548 -3.37 -3.82 -40.11
CA THR A 548 -4.36 -4.58 -40.89
C THR A 548 -4.02 -6.08 -41.04
N ARG A 549 -2.75 -6.42 -41.15
CA ARG A 549 -2.33 -7.83 -41.30
C ARG A 549 -2.51 -8.62 -40.03
N THR A 550 -2.09 -8.08 -38.90
CA THR A 550 -2.25 -8.69 -37.57
C THR A 550 -3.73 -8.71 -37.19
N GLU A 551 -4.50 -7.68 -37.57
CA GLU A 551 -5.93 -7.64 -37.40
C GLU A 551 -6.66 -8.83 -38.01
N LEU A 552 -6.33 -9.18 -39.26
CA LEU A 552 -6.91 -10.37 -39.93
C LEU A 552 -6.55 -11.67 -39.21
N GLN A 553 -5.33 -11.79 -38.66
CA GLN A 553 -4.92 -12.95 -37.86
C GLN A 553 -5.67 -13.04 -36.54
N VAL A 554 -5.86 -11.91 -35.86
CA VAL A 554 -6.65 -11.83 -34.63
C VAL A 554 -8.10 -12.21 -34.90
N GLN A 555 -8.69 -11.71 -35.97
CA GLN A 555 -10.07 -12.03 -36.35
C GLN A 555 -10.23 -13.55 -36.66
N ASP A 556 -9.33 -14.14 -37.45
CA ASP A 556 -9.36 -15.59 -37.73
C ASP A 556 -9.17 -16.43 -36.46
N ALA A 557 -8.31 -15.97 -35.53
CA ALA A 557 -8.14 -16.60 -34.23
C ALA A 557 -9.42 -16.53 -33.36
N PHE A 558 -10.12 -15.39 -33.36
CA PHE A 558 -11.42 -15.27 -32.70
C PHE A 558 -12.48 -16.17 -33.30
N ASP A 559 -12.59 -16.22 -34.63
CA ASP A 559 -13.56 -17.07 -35.34
C ASP A 559 -13.34 -18.56 -35.02
N ARG A 560 -12.09 -19.02 -35.02
CA ARG A 560 -11.72 -20.39 -34.61
C ARG A 560 -11.99 -20.66 -33.13
N MET A 561 -11.75 -19.69 -32.28
CA MET A 561 -12.01 -19.83 -30.87
C MET A 561 -13.52 -19.98 -30.59
N MET A 562 -14.36 -19.27 -31.32
CA MET A 562 -15.82 -19.32 -31.19
C MET A 562 -16.47 -20.55 -31.83
N GLU A 563 -15.76 -21.30 -32.67
CA GLU A 563 -16.31 -22.46 -33.36
C GLU A 563 -16.84 -23.53 -32.41
N GLY A 564 -18.13 -23.89 -32.52
CA GLY A 564 -18.78 -24.89 -31.66
C GLY A 564 -19.03 -24.50 -30.22
N ARG A 565 -18.79 -23.23 -29.82
CA ARG A 565 -18.95 -22.73 -28.47
C ARG A 565 -19.99 -21.61 -28.39
N THR A 566 -20.63 -21.52 -27.24
CA THR A 566 -21.50 -20.38 -26.94
C THR A 566 -20.62 -19.13 -26.77
N SER A 567 -20.95 -18.07 -27.50
CA SER A 567 -20.15 -16.85 -27.47
C SER A 567 -21.04 -15.62 -27.29
N LEU A 568 -20.69 -14.81 -26.29
CA LEU A 568 -21.29 -13.51 -26.05
C LEU A 568 -20.23 -12.43 -26.30
N VAL A 569 -20.40 -11.65 -27.36
CA VAL A 569 -19.40 -10.70 -27.84
C VAL A 569 -19.91 -9.27 -27.65
N VAL A 570 -19.21 -8.45 -26.88
CA VAL A 570 -19.42 -7.00 -26.87
C VAL A 570 -18.82 -6.45 -28.15
N ALA A 571 -19.68 -6.23 -29.12
CA ALA A 571 -19.23 -5.94 -30.46
C ALA A 571 -19.01 -4.43 -30.68
N HIS A 572 -17.78 -4.10 -31.06
CA HIS A 572 -17.36 -2.78 -31.53
C HIS A 572 -17.04 -2.77 -33.03
N ARG A 573 -17.15 -3.92 -33.71
CA ARG A 573 -16.88 -4.10 -35.14
C ARG A 573 -18.09 -4.57 -35.90
N LEU A 574 -18.23 -4.06 -37.11
CA LEU A 574 -19.29 -4.42 -38.02
C LEU A 574 -19.30 -5.90 -38.39
N SER A 575 -18.11 -6.48 -38.66
CA SER A 575 -17.94 -7.90 -39.02
C SER A 575 -18.48 -8.84 -37.94
N THR A 576 -18.18 -8.56 -36.69
CA THR A 576 -18.62 -9.37 -35.55
C THR A 576 -20.13 -9.28 -35.36
N VAL A 577 -20.70 -8.07 -35.48
CA VAL A 577 -22.15 -7.86 -35.38
C VAL A 577 -22.88 -8.60 -36.49
N ARG A 578 -22.36 -8.53 -37.73
CA ARG A 578 -22.99 -9.11 -38.91
C ARG A 578 -23.00 -10.63 -38.91
N ASN A 579 -21.94 -11.25 -38.34
CA ASN A 579 -21.79 -12.71 -38.33
C ASN A 579 -22.41 -13.37 -37.08
N ALA A 580 -23.08 -12.60 -36.21
CA ALA A 580 -23.74 -13.14 -35.02
C ALA A 580 -25.07 -13.82 -35.39
N ASP A 581 -25.38 -14.94 -34.72
CA ASP A 581 -26.69 -15.62 -34.85
C ASP A 581 -27.83 -14.73 -34.34
N CYS A 582 -27.55 -13.90 -33.35
CA CYS A 582 -28.49 -12.94 -32.78
C CYS A 582 -27.76 -11.73 -32.22
N ILE A 583 -28.32 -10.56 -32.42
CA ILE A 583 -27.85 -9.30 -31.87
C ILE A 583 -28.82 -8.87 -30.76
N ILE A 584 -28.25 -8.53 -29.60
CA ILE A 584 -28.97 -7.96 -28.46
C ILE A 584 -28.61 -6.49 -28.38
N VAL A 585 -29.60 -5.64 -28.51
CA VAL A 585 -29.44 -4.18 -28.46
C VAL A 585 -29.80 -3.68 -27.08
N MET A 586 -28.82 -3.10 -26.40
CA MET A 586 -28.99 -2.55 -25.04
C MET A 586 -29.03 -1.02 -25.07
N ARG A 587 -29.98 -0.45 -24.32
CA ARG A 587 -30.09 0.97 -24.09
C ARG A 587 -30.60 1.23 -22.67
N ASP A 588 -29.94 2.15 -21.96
CA ASP A 588 -30.34 2.56 -20.60
C ASP A 588 -30.61 1.37 -19.65
N GLY A 589 -29.73 0.36 -19.71
CA GLY A 589 -29.78 -0.82 -18.86
C GLY A 589 -30.86 -1.85 -19.20
N ARG A 590 -31.49 -1.75 -20.38
CA ARG A 590 -32.54 -2.67 -20.87
C ARG A 590 -32.20 -3.24 -22.22
N VAL A 591 -32.74 -4.40 -22.54
CA VAL A 591 -32.77 -4.95 -23.88
C VAL A 591 -33.94 -4.30 -24.63
N VAL A 592 -33.64 -3.53 -25.69
CA VAL A 592 -34.65 -2.80 -26.48
C VAL A 592 -35.02 -3.50 -27.78
N GLU A 593 -34.05 -4.19 -28.41
CA GLU A 593 -34.27 -4.92 -29.66
C GLU A 593 -33.48 -6.22 -29.65
N ARG A 594 -33.93 -7.22 -30.37
CA ARG A 594 -33.30 -8.52 -30.53
C ARG A 594 -33.63 -9.10 -31.90
N GLY A 595 -32.63 -9.62 -32.63
CA GLY A 595 -32.82 -10.24 -33.94
C GLY A 595 -31.49 -10.39 -34.70
N THR A 596 -31.56 -10.83 -35.94
CA THR A 596 -30.44 -10.87 -36.86
C THR A 596 -30.12 -9.47 -37.41
N HIS A 597 -28.96 -9.31 -38.01
CA HIS A 597 -28.53 -8.05 -38.64
C HIS A 597 -29.58 -7.51 -39.64
N ASP A 598 -30.04 -8.37 -40.55
CA ASP A 598 -30.96 -7.97 -41.60
C ASP A 598 -32.35 -7.65 -41.03
N GLU A 599 -32.87 -8.42 -40.08
CA GLU A 599 -34.13 -8.18 -39.40
C GLU A 599 -34.13 -6.82 -38.66
N LEU A 600 -33.11 -6.53 -37.94
CA LEU A 600 -33.01 -5.29 -37.18
C LEU A 600 -32.81 -4.06 -38.07
N LEU A 601 -32.11 -4.18 -39.20
CA LEU A 601 -32.03 -3.10 -40.19
C LEU A 601 -33.37 -2.85 -40.87
N ALA A 602 -34.10 -3.93 -41.19
CA ALA A 602 -35.42 -3.82 -41.80
C ALA A 602 -36.47 -3.23 -40.85
N ALA A 603 -36.38 -3.53 -39.56
CA ALA A 603 -37.26 -2.98 -38.51
C ALA A 603 -37.10 -1.47 -38.37
N GLY A 604 -35.97 -0.89 -38.74
CA GLY A 604 -35.79 0.57 -38.75
C GLY A 604 -35.73 1.21 -37.36
N GLY A 605 -35.42 0.42 -36.32
CA GLY A 605 -35.35 0.84 -34.93
C GLY A 605 -34.03 1.43 -34.47
N PHE A 606 -33.78 1.40 -33.17
CA PHE A 606 -32.58 1.95 -32.56
C PHE A 606 -31.27 1.32 -33.08
N TYR A 607 -31.27 0.02 -33.41
CA TYR A 607 -30.13 -0.65 -34.03
C TYR A 607 -29.73 -0.01 -35.36
N ARG A 608 -30.71 0.35 -36.21
CA ARG A 608 -30.44 1.00 -37.49
C ARG A 608 -29.79 2.36 -37.30
N ASP A 609 -30.26 3.15 -36.33
CA ASP A 609 -29.70 4.46 -36.03
C ASP A 609 -28.25 4.29 -35.51
N LEU A 610 -28.02 3.33 -34.61
CA LEU A 610 -26.69 2.99 -34.09
C LEU A 610 -25.76 2.53 -35.21
N TYR A 611 -26.23 1.66 -36.09
CA TYR A 611 -25.49 1.18 -37.24
C TYR A 611 -25.08 2.31 -38.18
N GLN A 612 -25.99 3.21 -38.52
CA GLN A 612 -25.71 4.36 -39.38
C GLN A 612 -24.71 5.32 -38.75
N SER A 613 -24.79 5.52 -37.44
CA SER A 613 -23.89 6.42 -36.75
C SER A 613 -22.47 5.88 -36.53
N GLN A 614 -22.32 4.57 -36.32
CA GLN A 614 -21.03 3.95 -35.96
C GLN A 614 -20.36 3.23 -37.14
N PHE A 615 -21.12 2.65 -38.08
CA PHE A 615 -20.60 1.71 -39.08
C PHE A 615 -20.88 2.10 -40.56
N ALA A 616 -21.74 3.05 -40.80
CA ALA A 616 -22.12 3.44 -42.16
C ALA A 616 -21.33 4.66 -42.71
N ARG A 617 -20.06 4.79 -42.29
CA ARG A 617 -19.12 5.78 -42.86
C ARG A 617 -18.27 5.16 -43.95
#